data_8afc80ff1161c537afb2e83461f624b0
#
_entry.id   8afc80ff1161c537afb2e83461f624b0
#
_cell.length_a   1.000
_cell.length_b   1.000
_cell.length_c   1.000
_cell.angle_alpha   90.00
_cell.angle_beta   90.00
_cell.angle_gamma   90.00
#
_symmetry.space_group_name_H-M   'P 1'
#
loop_
_entity.id
_entity.type
_entity.pdbx_description
1 polymer ?
#
loop_
_entity_poly.entity_id
_entity_poly.type
_entity_poly.pdbx_seq_one_letter_code
_entity_poly.pdbx_strand_id
1 'polypeptide(L)'
;PDYVVAAHLVSDFIRTGRLLHRERLVRAAQGSISLLDPDEPGLVHASKSGCMLGRILEGDIVTGRLGQPAPENAPLDWRIHEVMLAFASLQYEGPAACIYAPSSHAIALSLDKKLIKMEPVDEIGKQNFGKAIIVDPNYDNMDDFLRQITDAMRQGNGKAACIRGVGVYAVGRTFDEAWNNC
;
A
#
# COMPACT_ATOMS: atom_id res chain seq x y z
N PRO A 1 -24.24 -2.93 7.66
CA PRO A 1 -23.84 -3.06 9.07
C PRO A 1 -22.52 -2.33 9.28
N ASP A 2 -22.49 -1.46 10.28
CA ASP A 2 -21.28 -0.76 10.66
C ASP A 2 -20.35 -1.78 11.32
N TYR A 3 -19.29 -2.17 10.63
CA TYR A 3 -18.29 -3.05 11.20
C TYR A 3 -17.48 -2.29 12.25
N VAL A 4 -17.41 -2.83 13.45
CA VAL A 4 -16.53 -2.30 14.49
C VAL A 4 -15.14 -2.88 14.27
N VAL A 5 -14.17 -2.03 13.97
CA VAL A 5 -12.78 -2.44 13.81
C VAL A 5 -12.21 -2.85 15.16
N ALA A 6 -11.58 -4.01 15.24
CA ALA A 6 -11.00 -4.50 16.49
C ALA A 6 -9.93 -3.53 17.03
N ALA A 7 -9.92 -3.33 18.36
CA ALA A 7 -9.05 -2.35 19.01
C ALA A 7 -7.55 -2.53 18.69
N HIS A 8 -7.08 -3.76 18.55
CA HIS A 8 -5.69 -4.03 18.20
C HIS A 8 -5.35 -3.60 16.76
N LEU A 9 -6.32 -3.70 15.83
CA LEU A 9 -6.16 -3.21 14.46
C LEU A 9 -6.15 -1.67 14.43
N VAL A 10 -7.02 -1.03 15.19
CA VAL A 10 -7.01 0.45 15.36
C VAL A 10 -5.65 0.91 15.87
N SER A 11 -5.10 0.24 16.88
CA SER A 11 -3.76 0.53 17.40
C SER A 11 -2.67 0.39 16.34
N ASP A 12 -2.76 -0.63 15.48
CA ASP A 12 -1.82 -0.84 14.38
C ASP A 12 -1.89 0.29 13.35
N PHE A 13 -3.09 0.76 13.01
CA PHE A 13 -3.27 1.93 12.14
C PHE A 13 -2.63 3.19 12.73
N ILE A 14 -2.89 3.47 14.01
CA ILE A 14 -2.36 4.65 14.71
C ILE A 14 -0.83 4.60 14.77
N ARG A 15 -0.27 3.48 15.17
CA ARG A 15 1.18 3.28 15.27
C ARG A 15 1.87 3.43 13.92
N THR A 16 1.32 2.79 12.90
CA THR A 16 1.87 2.83 11.53
C THR A 16 1.80 4.23 10.93
N GLY A 17 0.67 4.90 11.08
CA GLY A 17 0.49 6.27 10.59
C GLY A 17 1.47 7.26 11.22
N ARG A 18 1.68 7.15 12.54
CA ARG A 18 2.67 7.97 13.27
C ARG A 18 4.10 7.69 12.82
N LEU A 19 4.43 6.41 12.60
CA LEU A 19 5.75 6.00 12.13
C LEU A 19 6.04 6.56 10.74
N LEU A 20 5.12 6.40 9.79
CA LEU A 20 5.24 6.92 8.43
C LEU A 20 5.43 8.45 8.41
N HIS A 21 4.70 9.16 9.25
CA HIS A 21 4.84 10.61 9.37
C HIS A 21 6.19 11.01 9.98
N ARG A 22 6.61 10.36 11.05
CA ARG A 22 7.88 10.61 11.72
C ARG A 22 9.06 10.39 10.78
N GLU A 23 9.04 9.32 10.01
CA GLU A 23 10.10 8.99 9.05
C GLU A 23 9.96 9.74 7.71
N ARG A 24 9.02 10.69 7.63
CA ARG A 24 8.80 11.57 6.46
C ARG A 24 8.44 10.82 5.17
N LEU A 25 7.90 9.63 5.27
CA LEU A 25 7.39 8.86 4.13
C LEU A 25 6.02 9.36 3.66
N VAL A 26 5.27 10.02 4.56
CA VAL A 26 4.01 10.70 4.25
C VAL A 26 4.02 12.12 4.82
N ARG A 27 3.27 13.03 4.18
CA ARG A 27 3.12 14.42 4.61
C ARG A 27 1.66 14.85 4.47
N ALA A 28 1.17 15.66 5.40
CA ALA A 28 -0.20 16.15 5.41
C ALA A 28 -1.21 15.00 5.22
N ALA A 29 -2.13 15.13 4.27
CA ALA A 29 -3.13 14.13 3.93
C ALA A 29 -2.71 13.20 2.78
N GLN A 30 -1.40 13.08 2.52
CA GLN A 30 -0.86 12.18 1.52
C GLN A 30 -0.59 10.80 2.12
N GLY A 31 -0.64 9.79 1.26
CA GLY A 31 -0.45 8.41 1.66
C GLY A 31 -1.74 7.73 2.10
N SER A 32 -1.72 6.43 2.12
CA SER A 32 -2.84 5.59 2.53
C SER A 32 -2.34 4.24 3.03
N ILE A 33 -3.07 3.65 3.95
CA ILE A 33 -2.73 2.36 4.52
C ILE A 33 -3.98 1.48 4.60
N SER A 34 -3.81 0.18 4.42
CA SER A 34 -4.90 -0.78 4.47
C SER A 34 -4.43 -2.15 4.94
N LEU A 35 -5.34 -2.95 5.43
CA LEU A 35 -5.09 -4.36 5.76
C LEU A 35 -6.34 -5.21 5.51
N LEU A 36 -6.12 -6.51 5.31
CA LEU A 36 -7.18 -7.51 5.38
C LEU A 36 -7.45 -7.86 6.84
N ASP A 37 -8.74 -7.93 7.20
CA ASP A 37 -9.13 -8.38 8.52
C ASP A 37 -8.67 -9.82 8.74
N PRO A 38 -7.94 -10.12 9.83
CA PRO A 38 -7.41 -11.47 10.06
C PRO A 38 -8.48 -12.51 10.38
N ASP A 39 -9.66 -12.10 10.85
CA ASP A 39 -10.73 -12.97 11.30
C ASP A 39 -11.89 -13.06 10.30
N GLU A 40 -12.06 -12.04 9.45
CA GLU A 40 -13.13 -11.95 8.46
C GLU A 40 -12.58 -11.95 7.03
N PRO A 41 -12.59 -13.09 6.33
CA PRO A 41 -12.05 -13.19 4.97
C PRO A 41 -12.67 -12.19 4.00
N GLY A 42 -11.80 -11.50 3.27
CA GLY A 42 -12.18 -10.52 2.26
C GLY A 42 -12.63 -9.16 2.81
N LEU A 43 -12.64 -8.95 4.12
CA LEU A 43 -12.92 -7.66 4.74
C LEU A 43 -11.66 -6.81 4.74
N VAL A 44 -11.77 -5.58 4.24
CA VAL A 44 -10.66 -4.62 4.12
C VAL A 44 -10.93 -3.44 5.04
N HIS A 45 -9.93 -3.09 5.84
CA HIS A 45 -9.90 -1.83 6.58
C HIS A 45 -8.85 -0.91 5.94
N ALA A 46 -9.19 0.35 5.73
CA ALA A 46 -8.29 1.33 5.13
C ALA A 46 -8.44 2.71 5.77
N SER A 47 -7.39 3.52 5.66
CA SER A 47 -7.46 4.93 6.01
C SER A 47 -8.42 5.66 5.07
N LYS A 48 -9.32 6.49 5.60
CA LYS A 48 -10.26 7.26 4.78
C LYS A 48 -9.56 8.32 3.94
N SER A 49 -10.21 8.71 2.85
CA SER A 49 -9.74 9.78 1.97
C SER A 49 -9.52 11.08 2.75
N GLY A 50 -8.38 11.71 2.51
CA GLY A 50 -8.04 13.02 3.09
C GLY A 50 -7.64 13.00 4.57
N CYS A 51 -7.55 11.83 5.23
CA CYS A 51 -7.06 11.79 6.60
C CYS A 51 -5.54 12.01 6.65
N MET A 52 -5.09 12.60 7.75
CA MET A 52 -3.65 12.74 8.04
C MET A 52 -3.16 11.49 8.78
N LEU A 53 -2.38 10.65 8.13
CA LEU A 53 -1.92 9.38 8.73
C LEU A 53 -1.19 9.58 10.06
N GLY A 54 -0.41 10.66 10.21
CA GLY A 54 0.27 10.98 11.46
C GLY A 54 -0.66 11.30 12.64
N ARG A 55 -1.94 11.51 12.38
CA ARG A 55 -2.99 11.83 13.38
C ARG A 55 -4.22 10.95 13.22
N ILE A 56 -4.08 9.81 12.55
CA ILE A 56 -5.20 8.90 12.31
C ILE A 56 -5.81 8.43 13.63
N LEU A 57 -7.14 8.38 13.66
CA LEU A 57 -7.95 7.89 14.77
C LEU A 57 -8.89 6.78 14.26
N GLU A 58 -9.58 6.11 15.18
CA GLU A 58 -10.55 5.06 14.85
C GLU A 58 -11.59 5.51 13.80
N GLY A 59 -12.14 6.73 13.95
CA GLY A 59 -13.11 7.30 13.02
C GLY A 59 -12.56 7.64 11.63
N ASP A 60 -11.25 7.48 11.41
CA ASP A 60 -10.59 7.67 10.12
C ASP A 60 -10.36 6.34 9.38
N ILE A 61 -10.86 5.23 9.92
CA ILE A 61 -10.76 3.90 9.31
C ILE A 61 -12.11 3.56 8.67
N VAL A 62 -12.07 3.21 7.39
CA VAL A 62 -13.23 2.75 6.62
C VAL A 62 -13.12 1.27 6.34
N THR A 63 -14.25 0.59 6.23
CA THR A 63 -14.31 -0.85 6.03
C THR A 63 -15.14 -1.19 4.80
N GLY A 64 -14.63 -2.07 3.96
CA GLY A 64 -15.29 -2.59 2.76
C GLY A 64 -14.89 -4.03 2.49
N ARG A 65 -15.35 -4.59 1.37
CA ARG A 65 -15.02 -5.97 0.97
C ARG A 65 -14.32 -5.99 -0.38
N LEU A 66 -13.37 -6.90 -0.52
CA LEU A 66 -12.72 -7.17 -1.80
C LEU A 66 -13.75 -7.49 -2.89
N GLY A 67 -13.57 -6.88 -4.06
CA GLY A 67 -14.44 -7.10 -5.21
C GLY A 67 -15.81 -6.44 -5.13
N GLN A 68 -16.10 -5.72 -4.07
CA GLN A 68 -17.32 -4.92 -3.92
C GLN A 68 -17.05 -3.44 -4.21
N PRO A 69 -18.07 -2.62 -4.47
CA PRO A 69 -17.89 -1.18 -4.61
C PRO A 69 -17.16 -0.60 -3.38
N ALA A 70 -16.31 0.40 -3.62
CA ALA A 70 -15.59 1.08 -2.56
C ALA A 70 -16.58 1.67 -1.53
N PRO A 71 -16.28 1.56 -0.22
CA PRO A 71 -17.14 2.17 0.80
C PRO A 71 -17.11 3.69 0.70
N GLU A 72 -18.09 4.34 1.30
CA GLU A 72 -18.09 5.80 1.44
C GLU A 72 -16.81 6.25 2.15
N ASN A 73 -16.23 7.35 1.68
CA ASN A 73 -14.98 7.91 2.18
C ASN A 73 -13.74 7.00 2.03
N ALA A 74 -13.80 5.98 1.19
CA ALA A 74 -12.63 5.18 0.85
C ALA A 74 -11.50 6.06 0.29
N PRO A 75 -10.23 5.68 0.49
CA PRO A 75 -9.13 6.37 -0.17
C PRO A 75 -9.29 6.30 -1.69
N LEU A 76 -8.84 7.34 -2.40
CA LEU A 76 -9.00 7.44 -3.85
C LEU A 76 -8.35 6.28 -4.61
N ASP A 77 -7.33 5.70 -4.02
CA ASP A 77 -6.58 4.55 -4.54
C ASP A 77 -7.09 3.20 -3.98
N TRP A 78 -8.35 3.13 -3.54
CA TRP A 78 -8.96 1.91 -2.99
C TRP A 78 -8.73 0.68 -3.87
N ARG A 79 -8.91 0.81 -5.18
CA ARG A 79 -8.73 -0.32 -6.11
C ARG A 79 -7.29 -0.82 -6.18
N ILE A 80 -6.31 0.08 -6.03
CA ILE A 80 -4.90 -0.30 -5.96
C ILE A 80 -4.65 -1.09 -4.67
N HIS A 81 -5.18 -0.61 -3.54
CA HIS A 81 -5.11 -1.34 -2.27
C HIS A 81 -5.72 -2.73 -2.38
N GLU A 82 -6.90 -2.87 -3.00
CA GLU A 82 -7.54 -4.18 -3.21
C GLU A 82 -6.63 -5.14 -3.96
N VAL A 83 -6.04 -4.71 -5.07
CA VAL A 83 -5.15 -5.53 -5.90
C VAL A 83 -3.88 -5.92 -5.13
N MET A 84 -3.28 -4.98 -4.42
CA MET A 84 -2.09 -5.22 -3.62
C MET A 84 -2.36 -6.17 -2.46
N LEU A 85 -3.47 -6.00 -1.75
CA LEU A 85 -3.87 -6.88 -0.65
C LEU A 85 -4.22 -8.29 -1.16
N ALA A 86 -4.92 -8.40 -2.28
CA ALA A 86 -5.25 -9.69 -2.89
C ALA A 86 -3.97 -10.43 -3.32
N PHE A 87 -3.04 -9.74 -3.96
CA PHE A 87 -1.74 -10.31 -4.33
C PHE A 87 -0.97 -10.82 -3.09
N ALA A 88 -0.84 -9.98 -2.07
CA ALA A 88 -0.11 -10.32 -0.85
C ALA A 88 -0.78 -11.48 -0.10
N SER A 89 -2.10 -11.52 -0.02
CA SER A 89 -2.85 -12.59 0.62
C SER A 89 -2.60 -13.94 -0.05
N LEU A 90 -2.54 -13.98 -1.37
CA LEU A 90 -2.20 -15.18 -2.13
C LEU A 90 -0.75 -15.58 -1.92
N GLN A 91 0.18 -14.62 -1.95
CA GLN A 91 1.61 -14.88 -1.77
C GLN A 91 1.93 -15.41 -0.37
N TYR A 92 1.30 -14.87 0.66
CA TYR A 92 1.56 -15.21 2.06
C TYR A 92 0.58 -16.25 2.62
N GLU A 93 -0.40 -16.67 1.83
CA GLU A 93 -1.45 -17.62 2.24
C GLU A 93 -2.19 -17.18 3.53
N GLY A 94 -2.46 -15.87 3.65
CA GLY A 94 -3.13 -15.36 4.85
C GLY A 94 -3.14 -13.85 4.98
N PRO A 95 -2.71 -13.30 6.13
CA PRO A 95 -2.79 -11.88 6.42
C PRO A 95 -2.04 -11.01 5.40
N ALA A 96 -2.57 -9.84 5.13
CA ALA A 96 -1.96 -8.88 4.22
C ALA A 96 -2.19 -7.45 4.70
N ALA A 97 -1.18 -6.62 4.52
CA ALA A 97 -1.24 -5.18 4.74
C ALA A 97 -0.57 -4.46 3.57
N CYS A 98 -1.03 -3.25 3.28
CA CYS A 98 -0.51 -2.41 2.20
C CYS A 98 -0.29 -0.98 2.70
N ILE A 99 0.84 -0.41 2.30
CA ILE A 99 1.19 1.00 2.57
C ILE A 99 1.45 1.69 1.25
N TYR A 100 0.77 2.80 1.01
CA TYR A 100 1.13 3.75 -0.03
C TYR A 100 1.91 4.90 0.59
N ALA A 101 3.17 5.03 0.20
CA ALA A 101 4.08 6.09 0.62
C ALA A 101 4.51 6.93 -0.59
N PRO A 102 4.07 8.22 -0.69
CA PRO A 102 4.53 9.14 -1.72
C PRO A 102 5.92 9.70 -1.36
N SER A 103 6.90 8.81 -1.22
CA SER A 103 8.28 9.17 -0.90
C SER A 103 8.87 10.07 -1.97
N SER A 104 9.38 11.25 -1.58
CA SER A 104 9.98 12.22 -2.50
C SER A 104 11.14 11.63 -3.30
N HIS A 105 11.95 10.77 -2.66
CA HIS A 105 13.08 10.11 -3.32
C HIS A 105 12.61 9.10 -4.38
N ALA A 106 11.64 8.26 -4.05
CA ALA A 106 11.09 7.28 -4.99
C ALA A 106 10.39 7.98 -6.17
N ILE A 107 9.63 9.04 -5.90
CA ILE A 107 8.98 9.84 -6.94
C ILE A 107 10.03 10.46 -7.86
N ALA A 108 11.02 11.16 -7.32
CA ALA A 108 12.07 11.82 -8.10
C ALA A 108 12.83 10.81 -8.98
N LEU A 109 13.22 9.66 -8.40
CA LEU A 109 13.92 8.61 -9.13
C LEU A 109 13.05 8.04 -10.25
N SER A 110 11.76 7.84 -10.01
CA SER A 110 10.83 7.28 -10.99
C SER A 110 10.54 8.20 -12.18
N LEU A 111 10.83 9.49 -12.08
CA LEU A 111 10.63 10.44 -13.18
C LEU A 111 11.64 10.24 -14.33
N ASP A 112 12.75 9.55 -14.10
CA ASP A 112 13.61 9.12 -15.19
C ASP A 112 12.90 8.02 -15.99
N LYS A 113 12.45 8.37 -17.19
CA LYS A 113 11.71 7.46 -18.09
C LYS A 113 12.52 6.26 -18.58
N LYS A 114 13.83 6.31 -18.46
CA LYS A 114 14.72 5.19 -18.81
C LYS A 114 14.77 4.14 -17.68
N LEU A 115 14.41 4.54 -16.47
CA LEU A 115 14.40 3.65 -15.33
C LEU A 115 13.10 2.84 -15.32
N ILE A 116 13.22 1.52 -15.39
CA ILE A 116 12.09 0.58 -15.40
C ILE A 116 12.00 -0.24 -14.11
N LYS A 117 13.02 -0.16 -13.28
CA LYS A 117 13.10 -0.88 -11.99
C LYS A 117 13.95 -0.08 -11.00
N MET A 118 13.68 -0.30 -9.73
CA MET A 118 14.49 0.17 -8.62
C MET A 118 15.16 -1.02 -7.95
N GLU A 119 16.47 -0.94 -7.74
CA GLU A 119 17.26 -1.97 -7.06
C GLU A 119 18.17 -1.30 -6.01
N PRO A 120 18.28 -1.88 -4.81
CA PRO A 120 19.29 -1.44 -3.86
C PRO A 120 20.69 -1.57 -4.44
N VAL A 121 21.58 -0.66 -4.07
CA VAL A 121 22.97 -0.68 -4.55
C VAL A 121 23.86 -1.57 -3.69
N ASP A 122 23.48 -1.80 -2.43
CA ASP A 122 24.20 -2.63 -1.48
C ASP A 122 23.76 -4.10 -1.53
N GLU A 123 24.65 -5.00 -1.14
CA GLU A 123 24.41 -6.44 -1.20
C GLU A 123 23.28 -6.91 -0.25
N ILE A 124 23.17 -6.31 0.92
CA ILE A 124 22.12 -6.68 1.90
C ILE A 124 20.75 -6.30 1.33
N GLY A 125 20.64 -5.10 0.78
CA GLY A 125 19.40 -4.66 0.13
C GLY A 125 19.04 -5.52 -1.07
N LYS A 126 20.01 -5.89 -1.92
CA LYS A 126 19.78 -6.79 -3.06
C LYS A 126 19.28 -8.15 -2.64
N GLN A 127 19.85 -8.73 -1.57
CA GLN A 127 19.43 -10.04 -1.06
C GLN A 127 18.05 -10.00 -0.39
N ASN A 128 17.76 -8.95 0.38
CA ASN A 128 16.55 -8.87 1.20
C ASN A 128 15.37 -8.24 0.47
N PHE A 129 15.61 -7.24 -0.35
CA PHE A 129 14.57 -6.52 -1.08
C PHE A 129 14.48 -6.95 -2.55
N GLY A 130 15.64 -7.08 -3.24
CA GLY A 130 15.67 -7.38 -4.66
C GLY A 130 15.30 -6.16 -5.51
N LYS A 131 14.41 -6.34 -6.49
CA LYS A 131 14.01 -5.27 -7.40
C LYS A 131 12.52 -4.95 -7.32
N ALA A 132 12.16 -3.69 -7.32
CA ALA A 132 10.80 -3.21 -7.52
C ALA A 132 10.64 -2.68 -8.96
N ILE A 133 9.59 -3.11 -9.65
CA ILE A 133 9.29 -2.65 -11.01
C ILE A 133 8.58 -1.30 -10.93
N ILE A 134 8.89 -0.42 -11.88
CA ILE A 134 8.22 0.88 -12.04
C ILE A 134 7.09 0.71 -13.06
N VAL A 135 5.88 1.09 -12.66
CA VAL A 135 4.67 1.03 -13.49
C VAL A 135 4.26 2.44 -13.87
N ASP A 136 3.96 2.67 -15.14
CA ASP A 136 3.39 3.94 -15.59
C ASP A 136 1.90 4.01 -15.21
N PRO A 137 1.42 5.12 -14.62
CA PRO A 137 0.01 5.27 -14.30
C PRO A 137 -0.83 5.33 -15.57
N ASN A 138 -2.00 4.69 -15.54
CA ASN A 138 -2.97 4.72 -16.62
C ASN A 138 -4.38 4.82 -16.04
N TYR A 139 -4.80 6.04 -15.71
CA TYR A 139 -6.13 6.29 -15.11
C TYR A 139 -7.26 6.24 -16.12
N ASP A 140 -6.96 6.31 -17.43
CA ASP A 140 -7.95 6.21 -18.50
C ASP A 140 -8.39 4.75 -18.72
N ASN A 141 -7.54 3.79 -18.38
CA ASN A 141 -7.84 2.37 -18.40
C ASN A 141 -7.41 1.72 -17.08
N MET A 142 -8.29 1.81 -16.08
CA MET A 142 -7.98 1.36 -14.72
C MET A 142 -7.76 -0.16 -14.64
N ASP A 143 -8.51 -0.94 -15.39
CA ASP A 143 -8.36 -2.40 -15.38
C ASP A 143 -7.00 -2.84 -15.94
N ASP A 144 -6.52 -2.19 -16.99
CA ASP A 144 -5.20 -2.42 -17.55
C ASP A 144 -4.10 -1.98 -16.55
N PHE A 145 -4.26 -0.83 -15.93
CA PHE A 145 -3.34 -0.32 -14.92
C PHE A 145 -3.19 -1.28 -13.73
N LEU A 146 -4.31 -1.76 -13.19
CA LEU A 146 -4.30 -2.72 -12.08
C LEU A 146 -3.64 -4.05 -12.47
N ARG A 147 -3.84 -4.49 -13.70
CA ARG A 147 -3.17 -5.68 -14.25
C ARG A 147 -1.67 -5.49 -14.36
N GLN A 148 -1.22 -4.33 -14.84
CA GLN A 148 0.20 -3.98 -14.90
C GLN A 148 0.85 -3.93 -13.50
N ILE A 149 0.15 -3.42 -12.50
CA ILE A 149 0.62 -3.45 -11.09
C ILE A 149 0.80 -4.90 -10.63
N THR A 150 -0.16 -5.77 -10.87
CA THR A 150 -0.07 -7.20 -10.51
C THR A 150 1.10 -7.87 -11.20
N ASP A 151 1.29 -7.62 -12.49
CA ASP A 151 2.41 -8.17 -13.26
C ASP A 151 3.76 -7.65 -12.74
N ALA A 152 3.84 -6.38 -12.38
CA ALA A 152 5.03 -5.78 -11.79
C ALA A 152 5.39 -6.44 -10.44
N MET A 153 4.40 -6.76 -9.62
CA MET A 153 4.61 -7.49 -8.37
C MET A 153 5.16 -8.90 -8.61
N ARG A 154 4.65 -9.62 -9.61
CA ARG A 154 5.13 -10.96 -9.97
C ARG A 154 6.54 -10.96 -10.54
N GLN A 155 6.84 -10.00 -11.42
CA GLN A 155 8.13 -9.89 -12.09
C GLN A 155 9.22 -9.29 -11.20
N GLY A 156 8.82 -8.50 -10.22
CA GLY A 156 9.68 -7.87 -9.23
C GLY A 156 9.89 -8.74 -7.99
N ASN A 157 10.02 -8.08 -6.85
CA ASN A 157 10.29 -8.72 -5.56
C ASN A 157 9.04 -9.27 -4.83
N GLY A 158 7.84 -9.00 -5.33
CA GLY A 158 6.58 -9.34 -4.64
C GLY A 158 6.34 -8.57 -3.34
N LYS A 159 7.13 -7.53 -3.06
CA LYS A 159 7.07 -6.73 -1.83
C LYS A 159 6.61 -5.30 -2.07
N ALA A 160 7.01 -4.72 -3.19
CA ALA A 160 6.65 -3.35 -3.54
C ALA A 160 6.59 -3.14 -5.06
N ALA A 161 5.76 -2.20 -5.47
CA ALA A 161 5.76 -1.63 -6.81
C ALA A 161 5.84 -0.11 -6.72
N CYS A 162 6.58 0.51 -7.63
CA CYS A 162 6.65 1.95 -7.74
C CYS A 162 5.76 2.42 -8.88
N ILE A 163 4.85 3.36 -8.61
CA ILE A 163 4.06 4.01 -9.65
C ILE A 163 4.78 5.30 -10.03
N ARG A 164 5.13 5.44 -11.29
CA ARG A 164 5.91 6.57 -11.79
C ARG A 164 5.26 7.91 -11.47
N GLY A 165 6.00 8.78 -10.80
CA GLY A 165 5.53 10.10 -10.37
C GLY A 165 4.53 10.11 -9.23
N VAL A 166 4.14 8.94 -8.70
CA VAL A 166 3.13 8.78 -7.64
C VAL A 166 3.74 8.34 -6.31
N GLY A 167 4.57 7.29 -6.33
CA GLY A 167 5.21 6.76 -5.13
C GLY A 167 5.20 5.24 -5.07
N VAL A 168 5.42 4.71 -3.87
CA VAL A 168 5.59 3.27 -3.61
C VAL A 168 4.35 2.70 -2.94
N TYR A 169 3.89 1.56 -3.44
CA TYR A 169 2.95 0.67 -2.78
C TYR A 169 3.71 -0.55 -2.30
N ALA A 170 3.77 -0.75 -1.00
CA ALA A 170 4.45 -1.86 -0.36
C ALA A 170 3.48 -2.76 0.39
N VAL A 171 3.72 -4.06 0.36
CA VAL A 171 2.91 -5.06 1.04
C VAL A 171 3.72 -5.90 2.01
N GLY A 172 3.04 -6.51 2.95
CA GLY A 172 3.56 -7.46 3.90
C GLY A 172 2.41 -8.23 4.54
N ARG A 173 2.72 -9.18 5.43
CA ARG A 173 1.70 -9.86 6.25
C ARG A 173 1.09 -8.92 7.29
N THR A 174 1.91 -7.95 7.73
CA THR A 174 1.58 -6.94 8.73
C THR A 174 1.99 -5.56 8.24
N PHE A 175 1.52 -4.50 8.90
CA PHE A 175 2.02 -3.15 8.62
C PHE A 175 3.52 -3.00 8.86
N ASP A 176 4.09 -3.69 9.84
CA ASP A 176 5.53 -3.63 10.11
C ASP A 176 6.33 -4.21 8.94
N GLU A 177 5.89 -5.34 8.39
CA GLU A 177 6.53 -5.95 7.22
C GLU A 177 6.36 -5.07 5.99
N ALA A 178 5.17 -4.53 5.74
CA ALA A 178 4.92 -3.58 4.65
C ALA A 178 5.77 -2.31 4.78
N TRP A 179 5.92 -1.79 6.01
CA TRP A 179 6.76 -0.63 6.27
C TRP A 179 8.24 -0.91 5.97
N ASN A 180 8.76 -2.08 6.30
CA ASN A 180 10.12 -2.48 5.97
C ASN A 180 10.36 -2.57 4.45
N ASN A 181 9.31 -2.71 3.67
CA ASN A 181 9.36 -2.79 2.22
C ASN A 181 9.11 -1.44 1.53
N CYS A 182 8.86 -0.37 2.29
CA CYS A 182 8.77 0.99 1.77
C CYS A 182 10.14 1.60 1.55
#